data_2eb9d78d75dab4cc9608081eede98860
#
_entry.id   2eb9d78d75dab4cc9608081eede98860
#
_cell.length_a   1.000
_cell.length_b   1.000
_cell.length_c   1.000
_cell.angle_alpha   90.00
_cell.angle_beta   90.00
_cell.angle_gamma   90.00
#
_symmetry.space_group_name_H-M   'P 1'
#
loop_
_entity.id
_entity.type
_entity.pdbx_description
1 polymer ?
#
loop_
_entity_poly.entity_id
_entity_poly.type
_entity_poly.pdbx_seq_one_letter_code
_entity_poly.pdbx_strand_id
1 'polypeptide(L)'
;MLGLLCADGIKIMRNEGEVAMSLLQQDATGVDDAALGEELTKGSSHVVWATIAATVVVSIAIGTYMYVEQTPPIASGEIVAVWAHPQHTETSGLDANGAPMPKEEVDQVMVFTQVKLQNRTDHPLFLVNVLTNATLADGIHSSYAANSGDYERIFVAYPNIPVPHNTPISPLDTTINPGQTVEGTFVSAFKMTKQEWDARKKLDYTFSFRYQPSLTLAPQVPITER
;
A
#
# COMPACT_ATOMS: atom_id res chain seq x y z
N MET A 1 -55.44 2.65 -6.49
CA MET A 1 -55.28 1.40 -7.28
C MET A 1 -53.93 0.85 -6.86
N LEU A 2 -53.88 -0.07 -5.90
CA LEU A 2 -53.97 -1.54 -5.98
C LEU A 2 -52.87 -2.12 -6.88
N GLY A 3 -51.98 -2.85 -6.31
CA GLY A 3 -51.68 -4.22 -6.11
C GLY A 3 -50.26 -4.35 -5.56
N LEU A 4 -49.98 -4.80 -4.42
CA LEU A 4 -50.18 -6.08 -3.73
C LEU A 4 -49.33 -7.24 -4.30
N LEU A 5 -48.41 -7.72 -3.42
CA LEU A 5 -47.93 -9.09 -3.18
C LEU A 5 -46.96 -9.73 -4.19
N CYS A 6 -45.77 -10.14 -3.71
CA CYS A 6 -45.54 -11.55 -3.39
C CYS A 6 -44.29 -11.69 -2.50
N ALA A 7 -44.48 -12.27 -1.33
CA ALA A 7 -43.46 -12.88 -0.49
C ALA A 7 -43.35 -14.36 -0.90
N ASP A 8 -42.14 -14.85 -1.08
CA ASP A 8 -41.77 -16.28 -1.09
C ASP A 8 -40.34 -16.35 -0.52
N GLY A 9 -40.11 -16.84 0.64
CA GLY A 9 -40.23 -18.18 1.06
C GLY A 9 -38.87 -18.89 0.90
N ILE A 10 -37.79 -18.42 1.66
CA ILE A 10 -36.51 -19.16 1.74
C ILE A 10 -36.72 -20.32 2.76
N LYS A 11 -36.92 -21.50 2.18
CA LYS A 11 -37.02 -22.78 2.85
C LYS A 11 -35.62 -23.20 3.33
N ILE A 12 -35.39 -23.10 4.63
CA ILE A 12 -34.21 -23.66 5.29
C ILE A 12 -34.32 -25.17 5.23
N MET A 13 -33.54 -25.80 4.37
CA MET A 13 -33.34 -27.26 4.42
C MET A 13 -32.36 -27.57 5.56
N ARG A 14 -32.93 -28.00 6.66
CA ARG A 14 -32.26 -28.68 7.75
C ARG A 14 -31.87 -30.08 7.26
N ASN A 15 -30.63 -30.30 6.94
CA ASN A 15 -30.13 -31.63 6.58
C ASN A 15 -29.64 -32.31 7.87
N GLU A 16 -30.42 -33.28 8.30
CA GLU A 16 -30.11 -34.22 9.37
C GLU A 16 -28.97 -35.15 8.90
N GLY A 17 -27.76 -34.85 9.37
CA GLY A 17 -26.57 -35.71 9.21
C GLY A 17 -26.26 -36.49 10.47
N GLU A 18 -27.26 -37.12 11.05
CA GLU A 18 -27.14 -37.99 12.24
C GLU A 18 -27.22 -39.45 11.82
N VAL A 19 -26.29 -39.94 11.00
CA VAL A 19 -26.05 -41.38 10.79
C VAL A 19 -24.60 -41.56 10.33
N ALA A 20 -23.65 -41.44 11.21
CA ALA A 20 -22.30 -41.99 11.01
C ALA A 20 -21.49 -42.14 12.33
N MET A 21 -22.15 -42.50 13.39
CA MET A 21 -21.45 -42.76 14.65
C MET A 21 -21.86 -44.11 15.26
N SER A 22 -21.97 -45.16 14.45
CA SER A 22 -22.36 -46.49 14.91
C SER A 22 -21.61 -47.65 14.23
N LEU A 23 -20.37 -47.43 13.75
CA LEU A 23 -19.55 -48.52 13.21
C LEU A 23 -18.17 -48.68 13.88
N LEU A 24 -17.98 -48.12 15.05
CA LEU A 24 -16.74 -48.29 15.82
C LEU A 24 -16.97 -48.97 17.20
N GLN A 25 -18.01 -49.79 17.31
CA GLN A 25 -18.25 -50.56 18.49
C GLN A 25 -18.50 -52.01 18.13
N GLN A 26 -17.47 -52.66 17.58
CA GLN A 26 -17.41 -54.09 17.49
C GLN A 26 -15.98 -54.59 17.71
N ASP A 27 -15.88 -55.46 18.72
CA ASP A 27 -14.79 -56.35 19.08
C ASP A 27 -13.57 -55.78 19.84
N ALA A 28 -13.84 -55.51 21.13
CA ALA A 28 -12.84 -55.67 22.16
C ALA A 28 -12.78 -57.17 22.54
N THR A 29 -12.13 -57.99 21.73
CA THR A 29 -11.67 -59.32 22.14
C THR A 29 -10.15 -59.34 22.11
N GLY A 30 -9.58 -59.33 23.29
CA GLY A 30 -8.29 -59.83 23.73
C GLY A 30 -7.21 -60.01 22.65
N VAL A 31 -6.50 -58.95 22.32
CA VAL A 31 -5.15 -59.07 21.78
C VAL A 31 -4.26 -58.39 22.80
N ASP A 32 -3.29 -59.14 23.31
CA ASP A 32 -2.34 -58.71 24.33
C ASP A 32 -1.68 -57.40 23.95
N ASP A 33 -2.08 -56.29 24.61
CA ASP A 33 -1.50 -54.96 24.48
C ASP A 33 0.01 -54.88 24.85
N ALA A 34 0.57 -55.96 25.37
CA ALA A 34 1.99 -56.06 25.74
C ALA A 34 2.92 -56.31 24.53
N ALA A 35 2.41 -56.91 23.45
CA ALA A 35 3.26 -57.24 22.28
C ALA A 35 3.39 -56.11 21.26
N LEU A 36 2.44 -55.16 21.25
CA LEU A 36 2.48 -54.01 20.32
C LEU A 36 3.39 -52.89 20.80
N GLY A 37 3.72 -52.81 22.08
CA GLY A 37 4.60 -51.80 22.66
C GLY A 37 6.10 -52.03 22.42
N GLU A 38 6.52 -53.29 22.25
CA GLU A 38 7.94 -53.65 22.11
C GLU A 38 8.44 -53.58 20.66
N GLU A 39 7.57 -53.74 19.66
CA GLU A 39 7.99 -53.61 18.24
C GLU A 39 8.18 -52.15 17.78
N LEU A 40 7.49 -51.21 18.40
CA LEU A 40 7.62 -49.78 18.06
C LEU A 40 8.93 -49.13 18.56
N THR A 41 9.58 -49.75 19.56
CA THR A 41 10.83 -49.21 20.13
C THR A 41 12.10 -49.70 19.43
N LYS A 42 12.04 -50.78 18.67
CA LYS A 42 13.21 -51.35 18.00
C LYS A 42 13.50 -50.81 16.60
N GLY A 43 12.56 -50.06 16.03
CA GLY A 43 12.68 -49.39 14.69
C GLY A 43 12.87 -47.89 14.73
N SER A 44 12.93 -47.27 15.92
CA SER A 44 12.80 -45.83 16.13
C SER A 44 13.92 -44.96 15.51
N SER A 45 15.13 -45.51 15.37
CA SER A 45 16.25 -44.67 14.89
C SER A 45 16.11 -44.29 13.38
N HIS A 46 15.60 -45.20 12.56
CA HIS A 46 15.42 -44.93 11.13
C HIS A 46 14.26 -43.94 10.88
N VAL A 47 13.18 -44.01 11.68
CA VAL A 47 12.04 -43.07 11.58
C VAL A 47 12.48 -41.66 12.00
N VAL A 48 13.25 -41.56 13.08
CA VAL A 48 13.79 -40.26 13.53
C VAL A 48 14.70 -39.64 12.48
N TRP A 49 15.61 -40.42 11.90
CA TRP A 49 16.50 -39.95 10.83
C TRP A 49 15.72 -39.58 9.57
N ALA A 50 14.71 -40.34 9.18
CA ALA A 50 13.84 -40.00 8.03
C ALA A 50 13.06 -38.71 8.27
N THR A 51 12.56 -38.47 9.48
CA THR A 51 11.84 -37.24 9.84
C THR A 51 12.78 -36.04 9.81
N ILE A 52 13.99 -36.17 10.37
CA ILE A 52 14.99 -35.09 10.31
C ILE A 52 15.37 -34.77 8.85
N ALA A 53 15.63 -35.80 8.04
CA ALA A 53 15.97 -35.61 6.63
C ALA A 53 14.83 -34.94 5.87
N ALA A 54 13.58 -35.36 6.08
CA ALA A 54 12.41 -34.71 5.46
C ALA A 54 12.26 -33.25 5.88
N THR A 55 12.44 -32.94 7.17
CA THR A 55 12.38 -31.56 7.69
C THR A 55 13.45 -30.69 7.07
N VAL A 56 14.69 -31.20 6.92
CA VAL A 56 15.78 -30.45 6.28
C VAL A 56 15.47 -30.17 4.81
N VAL A 57 14.97 -31.17 4.07
CA VAL A 57 14.61 -31.00 2.65
C VAL A 57 13.51 -29.98 2.48
N VAL A 58 12.45 -30.02 3.30
CA VAL A 58 11.36 -29.05 3.28
C VAL A 58 11.85 -27.65 3.64
N SER A 59 12.73 -27.54 4.65
CA SER A 59 13.29 -26.23 5.03
C SER A 59 14.17 -25.62 3.93
N ILE A 60 14.96 -26.44 3.24
CA ILE A 60 15.76 -25.99 2.08
C ILE A 60 14.84 -25.60 0.93
N ALA A 61 13.79 -26.37 0.64
CA ALA A 61 12.84 -26.04 -0.41
C ALA A 61 12.11 -24.73 -0.13
N ILE A 62 11.64 -24.50 1.09
CA ILE A 62 11.01 -23.24 1.51
C ILE A 62 12.02 -22.08 1.44
N GLY A 63 13.24 -22.27 1.95
CA GLY A 63 14.29 -21.26 1.88
C GLY A 63 14.67 -20.88 0.46
N THR A 64 14.78 -21.87 -0.42
CA THR A 64 15.07 -21.65 -1.86
C THR A 64 13.88 -20.95 -2.53
N TYR A 65 12.66 -21.36 -2.25
CA TYR A 65 11.46 -20.72 -2.77
C TYR A 65 11.38 -19.25 -2.35
N MET A 66 11.58 -18.94 -1.06
CA MET A 66 11.59 -17.56 -0.58
C MET A 66 12.74 -16.72 -1.18
N TYR A 67 13.91 -17.34 -1.41
CA TYR A 67 15.03 -16.65 -2.01
C TYR A 67 14.82 -16.35 -3.51
N VAL A 68 14.21 -17.27 -4.25
CA VAL A 68 13.90 -17.11 -5.67
C VAL A 68 12.73 -16.15 -5.90
N GLU A 69 11.76 -16.11 -4.97
CA GLU A 69 10.63 -15.17 -5.04
C GLU A 69 10.99 -13.72 -4.65
N GLN A 70 12.18 -13.48 -4.12
CA GLN A 70 12.69 -12.12 -3.96
C GLN A 70 13.00 -11.54 -5.34
N THR A 71 11.94 -11.13 -6.06
CA THR A 71 12.11 -10.38 -7.31
C THR A 71 12.91 -9.13 -7.00
N PRO A 72 14.03 -8.88 -7.70
CA PRO A 72 14.82 -7.67 -7.48
C PRO A 72 13.90 -6.45 -7.69
N PRO A 73 14.05 -5.39 -6.89
CA PRO A 73 13.22 -4.21 -7.02
C PRO A 73 13.35 -3.66 -8.45
N ILE A 74 12.20 -3.48 -9.11
CA ILE A 74 12.11 -3.01 -10.51
C ILE A 74 12.67 -1.60 -10.68
N ALA A 75 12.60 -0.81 -9.63
CA ALA A 75 13.13 0.54 -9.57
C ALA A 75 13.81 0.77 -8.22
N SER A 76 14.77 1.66 -8.18
CA SER A 76 15.28 2.27 -6.96
C SER A 76 15.04 3.76 -7.01
N GLY A 77 14.90 4.37 -5.84
CA GLY A 77 14.70 5.81 -5.75
C GLY A 77 15.18 6.37 -4.44
N GLU A 78 15.39 7.67 -4.45
CA GLU A 78 15.80 8.47 -3.30
C GLU A 78 15.02 9.76 -3.29
N ILE A 79 14.54 10.16 -2.12
CA ILE A 79 13.95 11.49 -1.91
C ILE A 79 15.10 12.45 -1.61
N VAL A 80 15.32 13.39 -2.52
CA VAL A 80 16.43 14.33 -2.45
C VAL A 80 16.12 15.50 -1.53
N ALA A 81 14.89 16.03 -1.63
CA ALA A 81 14.44 17.14 -0.79
C ALA A 81 12.91 17.15 -0.68
N VAL A 82 12.40 17.66 0.43
CA VAL A 82 10.97 17.86 0.67
C VAL A 82 10.75 19.26 1.23
N TRP A 83 9.86 20.01 0.59
CA TRP A 83 9.41 21.32 1.04
C TRP A 83 7.92 21.30 1.31
N ALA A 84 7.51 21.73 2.49
CA ALA A 84 6.12 21.91 2.85
C ALA A 84 5.77 23.40 2.87
N HIS A 85 4.72 23.78 2.18
CA HIS A 85 4.18 25.13 2.12
C HIS A 85 2.75 25.15 2.64
N PRO A 86 2.54 25.45 3.94
CA PRO A 86 1.21 25.62 4.49
C PRO A 86 0.57 26.89 3.93
N GLN A 87 -0.68 26.80 3.55
CA GLN A 87 -1.44 27.91 2.99
C GLN A 87 -2.82 27.99 3.63
N HIS A 88 -3.17 29.18 4.08
CA HIS A 88 -4.50 29.55 4.55
C HIS A 88 -5.13 30.49 3.54
N THR A 89 -6.30 30.16 3.04
CA THR A 89 -7.03 30.99 2.07
C THR A 89 -8.44 31.26 2.62
N GLU A 90 -8.77 32.54 2.73
CA GLU A 90 -10.13 32.98 3.00
C GLU A 90 -10.79 33.42 1.68
N THR A 91 -11.93 32.81 1.38
CA THR A 91 -12.73 33.19 0.21
C THR A 91 -14.00 33.89 0.70
N SER A 92 -14.22 35.09 0.24
CA SER A 92 -15.47 35.83 0.46
C SER A 92 -16.08 36.15 -0.89
N GLY A 93 -17.38 35.94 -1.01
CA GLY A 93 -18.13 36.25 -2.24
C GLY A 93 -19.41 37.02 -1.95
N LEU A 94 -20.07 37.45 -3.02
CA LEU A 94 -21.42 37.95 -2.98
C LEU A 94 -22.33 36.90 -3.64
N ASP A 95 -23.51 36.73 -3.11
CA ASP A 95 -24.54 35.90 -3.75
C ASP A 95 -25.11 36.59 -4.99
N ALA A 96 -25.99 35.90 -5.71
CA ALA A 96 -26.63 36.43 -6.92
C ALA A 96 -27.46 37.71 -6.65
N ASN A 97 -27.77 38.04 -5.40
CA ASN A 97 -28.52 39.21 -4.97
C ASN A 97 -27.59 40.32 -4.44
N GLY A 98 -26.27 40.12 -4.48
CA GLY A 98 -25.30 41.06 -3.93
C GLY A 98 -25.10 41.02 -2.43
N ALA A 99 -25.67 40.04 -1.73
CA ALA A 99 -25.47 39.87 -0.29
C ALA A 99 -24.14 39.15 -0.03
N PRO A 100 -23.40 39.48 1.05
CA PRO A 100 -22.16 38.81 1.38
C PRO A 100 -22.43 37.34 1.74
N MET A 101 -21.70 36.44 1.05
CA MET A 101 -21.69 35.01 1.40
C MET A 101 -20.84 34.78 2.66
N PRO A 102 -21.15 33.71 3.42
CA PRO A 102 -20.27 33.30 4.50
C PRO A 102 -18.84 33.14 4.03
N LYS A 103 -17.88 33.59 4.83
CA LYS A 103 -16.47 33.36 4.55
C LYS A 103 -16.20 31.86 4.56
N GLU A 104 -15.55 31.36 3.53
CA GLU A 104 -15.06 29.99 3.46
C GLU A 104 -13.55 30.03 3.69
N GLU A 105 -13.12 29.35 4.73
CA GLU A 105 -11.70 29.19 5.08
C GLU A 105 -11.23 27.83 4.58
N VAL A 106 -10.15 27.83 3.83
CA VAL A 106 -9.54 26.62 3.28
C VAL A 106 -8.09 26.58 3.71
N ASP A 107 -7.79 25.62 4.56
CA ASP A 107 -6.42 25.28 4.93
C ASP A 107 -5.90 24.15 4.06
N GLN A 108 -4.71 24.34 3.49
CA GLN A 108 -4.04 23.31 2.75
C GLN A 108 -2.53 23.36 2.96
N VAL A 109 -1.89 22.20 2.82
CA VAL A 109 -0.44 22.09 2.82
C VAL A 109 0.00 21.51 1.49
N MET A 110 0.76 22.30 0.72
CA MET A 110 1.40 21.84 -0.51
C MET A 110 2.76 21.24 -0.19
N VAL A 111 2.98 19.99 -0.60
CA VAL A 111 4.22 19.27 -0.37
C VAL A 111 4.92 19.07 -1.71
N PHE A 112 6.04 19.76 -1.88
CA PHE A 112 6.91 19.65 -3.04
C PHE A 112 8.02 18.65 -2.70
N THR A 113 8.16 17.63 -3.53
CA THR A 113 9.12 16.56 -3.29
C THR A 113 10.01 16.38 -4.50
N GLN A 114 11.30 16.59 -4.32
CA GLN A 114 12.32 16.26 -5.32
C GLN A 114 12.74 14.81 -5.13
N VAL A 115 12.65 14.04 -6.20
CA VAL A 115 12.95 12.60 -6.20
C VAL A 115 13.87 12.25 -7.36
N LYS A 116 14.72 11.27 -7.10
CA LYS A 116 15.55 10.62 -8.10
C LYS A 116 15.13 9.17 -8.20
N LEU A 117 14.73 8.73 -9.41
CA LEU A 117 14.25 7.38 -9.70
C LEU A 117 15.14 6.74 -10.73
N GLN A 118 15.53 5.48 -10.52
CA GLN A 118 16.30 4.68 -11.45
C GLN A 118 15.54 3.41 -11.83
N ASN A 119 15.39 3.18 -13.12
CA ASN A 119 14.88 1.93 -13.66
C ASN A 119 15.96 0.84 -13.59
N ARG A 120 15.67 -0.27 -12.91
CA ARG A 120 16.57 -1.42 -12.78
C ARG A 120 16.18 -2.60 -13.67
N THR A 121 15.14 -2.44 -14.47
CA THR A 121 14.67 -3.46 -15.39
C THR A 121 15.25 -3.26 -16.80
N ASP A 122 15.08 -4.24 -17.63
CA ASP A 122 15.40 -4.22 -19.07
C ASP A 122 14.26 -3.64 -19.93
N HIS A 123 13.15 -3.23 -19.29
CA HIS A 123 11.98 -2.65 -19.95
C HIS A 123 11.74 -1.21 -19.49
N PRO A 124 11.09 -0.36 -20.33
CA PRO A 124 10.71 0.97 -19.90
C PRO A 124 9.64 0.91 -18.79
N LEU A 125 9.82 1.74 -17.77
CA LEU A 125 8.84 1.94 -16.71
C LEU A 125 8.00 3.17 -17.01
N PHE A 126 6.68 3.00 -17.02
CA PHE A 126 5.71 4.06 -17.22
C PHE A 126 5.09 4.43 -15.87
N LEU A 127 5.35 5.64 -15.41
CA LEU A 127 4.79 6.14 -14.16
C LEU A 127 3.29 6.43 -14.33
N VAL A 128 2.45 5.74 -13.57
CA VAL A 128 0.99 5.88 -13.63
C VAL A 128 0.50 6.93 -12.64
N ASN A 129 0.96 6.83 -11.39
CA ASN A 129 0.69 7.82 -10.38
C ASN A 129 1.75 7.84 -9.28
N VAL A 130 1.74 8.92 -8.50
CA VAL A 130 2.51 9.05 -7.26
C VAL A 130 1.52 9.40 -6.16
N LEU A 131 1.47 8.58 -5.13
CA LEU A 131 0.65 8.78 -3.96
C LEU A 131 1.53 9.18 -2.79
N THR A 132 1.24 10.31 -2.19
CA THR A 132 1.90 10.79 -0.96
C THR A 132 1.00 10.47 0.22
N ASN A 133 1.52 9.79 1.24
CA ASN A 133 0.79 9.40 2.43
C ASN A 133 1.38 10.10 3.65
N ALA A 134 0.58 10.87 4.33
CA ALA A 134 0.89 11.45 5.63
C ALA A 134 0.13 10.68 6.72
N THR A 135 0.86 10.07 7.65
CA THR A 135 0.25 9.35 8.78
C THR A 135 0.11 10.28 9.95
N LEU A 136 -1.13 10.55 10.37
CA LEU A 136 -1.50 11.34 11.55
C LEU A 136 -1.99 10.43 12.69
N ALA A 137 -2.51 11.02 13.74
CA ALA A 137 -3.06 10.27 14.86
C ALA A 137 -4.40 9.60 14.55
N ASP A 138 -5.19 10.20 13.69
CA ASP A 138 -6.51 9.76 13.22
C ASP A 138 -6.46 8.80 12.02
N GLY A 139 -5.31 8.67 11.37
CA GLY A 139 -5.16 7.76 10.24
C GLY A 139 -4.16 8.21 9.18
N ILE A 140 -4.30 7.61 8.00
CA ILE A 140 -3.48 7.93 6.84
C ILE A 140 -4.26 8.89 5.94
N HIS A 141 -3.68 10.06 5.70
CA HIS A 141 -4.16 11.04 4.73
C HIS A 141 -3.33 10.90 3.45
N SER A 142 -3.99 10.69 2.33
CA SER A 142 -3.33 10.44 1.05
C SER A 142 -3.66 11.53 0.04
N SER A 143 -2.66 11.92 -0.74
CA SER A 143 -2.81 12.87 -1.84
C SER A 143 -2.05 12.40 -3.06
N TYR A 144 -2.66 12.49 -4.22
CA TYR A 144 -2.01 12.22 -5.50
C TYR A 144 -1.15 13.40 -5.94
N ALA A 145 -0.04 13.09 -6.61
CA ALA A 145 0.77 14.11 -7.24
C ALA A 145 0.00 14.78 -8.38
N ALA A 146 0.16 16.09 -8.49
CA ALA A 146 -0.36 16.88 -9.59
C ALA A 146 0.27 16.44 -10.93
N ASN A 147 -0.48 16.60 -12.02
CA ASN A 147 0.06 16.44 -13.37
C ASN A 147 0.96 17.63 -13.74
N SER A 148 1.69 17.53 -14.87
CA SER A 148 2.61 18.60 -15.33
C SER A 148 1.93 19.95 -15.52
N GLY A 149 0.71 19.95 -16.06
CA GLY A 149 -0.04 21.19 -16.27
C GLY A 149 -0.47 21.87 -14.96
N ASP A 150 -0.89 21.07 -13.96
CA ASP A 150 -1.26 21.61 -12.65
C ASP A 150 -0.02 22.04 -11.87
N TYR A 151 1.10 21.33 -12.01
CA TYR A 151 2.39 21.75 -11.45
C TYR A 151 2.78 23.15 -11.92
N GLU A 152 2.72 23.41 -13.22
CA GLU A 152 3.03 24.74 -13.78
C GLU A 152 2.04 25.82 -13.29
N ARG A 153 0.76 25.50 -13.21
CA ARG A 153 -0.28 26.42 -12.71
C ARG A 153 -0.04 26.85 -11.26
N ILE A 154 0.53 25.98 -10.42
CA ILE A 154 0.87 26.32 -9.03
C ILE A 154 1.89 27.46 -9.01
N PHE A 155 2.95 27.41 -9.84
CA PHE A 155 3.95 28.47 -9.88
C PHE A 155 3.41 29.76 -10.52
N VAL A 156 2.41 29.68 -11.40
CA VAL A 156 1.70 30.85 -11.89
C VAL A 156 0.81 31.47 -10.81
N ALA A 157 0.11 30.64 -10.05
CA ALA A 157 -0.79 31.10 -8.99
C ALA A 157 -0.02 31.65 -7.77
N TYR A 158 1.14 31.05 -7.48
CA TYR A 158 1.98 31.38 -6.34
C TYR A 158 3.41 31.73 -6.79
N PRO A 159 3.62 32.87 -7.46
CA PRO A 159 4.91 33.20 -8.05
C PRO A 159 6.04 33.43 -7.04
N ASN A 160 5.69 33.68 -5.79
CA ASN A 160 6.65 33.92 -4.71
C ASN A 160 6.88 32.67 -3.82
N ILE A 161 6.40 31.49 -4.24
CA ILE A 161 6.61 30.28 -3.47
C ILE A 161 8.13 29.98 -3.38
N PRO A 162 8.69 29.86 -2.19
CA PRO A 162 10.15 29.76 -2.03
C PRO A 162 10.65 28.30 -2.23
N VAL A 163 10.17 27.67 -3.31
CA VAL A 163 10.53 26.30 -3.71
C VAL A 163 11.16 26.35 -5.11
N PRO A 164 12.22 25.59 -5.37
CA PRO A 164 12.82 25.55 -6.71
C PRO A 164 11.84 25.04 -7.75
N HIS A 165 11.72 25.77 -8.87
CA HIS A 165 10.95 25.34 -10.03
C HIS A 165 11.80 24.40 -10.89
N ASN A 166 11.79 23.10 -10.52
CA ASN A 166 12.53 22.06 -11.22
C ASN A 166 11.64 21.38 -12.27
N THR A 167 12.26 20.54 -13.10
CA THR A 167 11.53 19.69 -14.06
C THR A 167 10.50 18.82 -13.31
N PRO A 168 9.23 18.84 -13.72
CA PRO A 168 8.22 18.02 -13.08
C PRO A 168 8.39 16.53 -13.39
N ILE A 169 8.26 15.68 -12.36
CA ILE A 169 7.97 14.27 -12.54
C ILE A 169 6.45 14.12 -12.46
N SER A 170 5.85 13.90 -13.61
CA SER A 170 4.41 13.88 -13.76
C SER A 170 3.88 12.46 -13.97
N PRO A 171 2.83 12.06 -13.25
CA PRO A 171 2.06 10.87 -13.59
C PRO A 171 1.63 10.89 -15.06
N LEU A 172 1.63 9.73 -15.70
CA LEU A 172 1.28 9.46 -17.10
C LEU A 172 2.26 10.01 -18.15
N ASP A 173 3.04 11.06 -17.85
CA ASP A 173 3.97 11.69 -18.81
C ASP A 173 5.41 11.18 -18.63
N THR A 174 5.75 10.65 -17.44
CA THR A 174 7.11 10.22 -17.15
C THR A 174 7.35 8.76 -17.56
N THR A 175 8.29 8.57 -18.47
CA THR A 175 8.82 7.27 -18.88
C THR A 175 10.29 7.17 -18.50
N ILE A 176 10.67 6.06 -17.85
CA ILE A 176 12.03 5.81 -17.41
C ILE A 176 12.57 4.61 -18.22
N ASN A 177 13.49 4.86 -19.13
CA ASN A 177 14.07 3.80 -19.97
C ASN A 177 14.96 2.85 -19.14
N PRO A 178 15.27 1.65 -19.64
CA PRO A 178 16.15 0.70 -18.98
C PRO A 178 17.47 1.34 -18.54
N GLY A 179 17.84 1.18 -17.26
CA GLY A 179 19.05 1.75 -16.67
C GLY A 179 19.05 3.27 -16.50
N GLN A 180 18.04 3.97 -17.01
CA GLN A 180 17.95 5.43 -16.91
C GLN A 180 17.66 5.86 -15.47
N THR A 181 18.26 6.99 -15.10
CA THR A 181 17.92 7.75 -13.90
C THR A 181 17.20 9.03 -14.30
N VAL A 182 16.06 9.30 -13.68
CA VAL A 182 15.28 10.54 -13.84
C VAL A 182 15.23 11.27 -12.51
N GLU A 183 15.45 12.57 -12.54
CA GLU A 183 15.34 13.45 -11.37
C GLU A 183 14.36 14.58 -11.68
N GLY A 184 13.51 14.91 -10.71
CA GLY A 184 12.56 16.00 -10.83
C GLY A 184 11.72 16.17 -9.59
N THR A 185 10.75 17.08 -9.66
CA THR A 185 9.90 17.48 -8.53
C THR A 185 8.44 17.21 -8.86
N PHE A 186 7.68 16.74 -7.89
CA PHE A 186 6.23 16.67 -7.94
C PHE A 186 5.63 17.37 -6.72
N VAL A 187 4.35 17.71 -6.80
CA VAL A 187 3.60 18.36 -5.72
C VAL A 187 2.36 17.57 -5.38
N SER A 188 2.10 17.44 -4.09
CA SER A 188 0.87 16.85 -3.52
C SER A 188 0.25 17.84 -2.55
N ALA A 189 -1.07 18.01 -2.58
CA ALA A 189 -1.78 18.94 -1.71
C ALA A 189 -2.66 18.19 -0.71
N PHE A 190 -2.55 18.56 0.56
CA PHE A 190 -3.36 18.01 1.64
C PHE A 190 -4.30 19.08 2.18
N LYS A 191 -5.58 18.74 2.31
CA LYS A 191 -6.56 19.59 2.99
C LYS A 191 -6.42 19.38 4.49
N MET A 192 -5.55 20.14 5.11
CA MET A 192 -5.30 20.12 6.54
C MET A 192 -4.62 21.41 6.99
N THR A 193 -4.74 21.73 8.26
CA THR A 193 -4.07 22.85 8.87
C THR A 193 -2.55 22.60 9.01
N LYS A 194 -1.80 23.68 9.17
CA LYS A 194 -0.37 23.56 9.51
C LYS A 194 -0.14 22.74 10.79
N GLN A 195 -1.01 22.93 11.80
CA GLN A 195 -0.88 22.22 13.07
C GLN A 195 -1.06 20.70 12.92
N GLU A 196 -2.03 20.25 12.11
CA GLU A 196 -2.22 18.84 11.79
C GLU A 196 -1.03 18.30 11.01
N TRP A 197 -0.53 19.06 10.03
CA TRP A 197 0.68 18.69 9.29
C TRP A 197 1.89 18.50 10.19
N ASP A 198 2.10 19.37 11.17
CA ASP A 198 3.23 19.29 12.12
C ASP A 198 3.10 18.08 13.06
N ALA A 199 1.87 17.65 13.35
CA ALA A 199 1.58 16.49 14.19
C ALA A 199 1.74 15.14 13.46
N ARG A 200 2.12 15.13 12.16
CA ARG A 200 2.31 13.89 11.39
C ARG A 200 3.42 13.03 12.01
N LYS A 201 3.17 11.71 12.00
CA LYS A 201 4.11 10.71 12.50
C LYS A 201 5.06 10.20 11.41
N LYS A 202 4.55 10.16 10.16
CA LYS A 202 5.27 9.57 9.02
C LYS A 202 4.84 10.22 7.73
N LEU A 203 5.76 10.26 6.76
CA LEU A 203 5.49 10.63 5.37
C LEU A 203 6.12 9.55 4.49
N ASP A 204 5.35 9.01 3.55
CA ASP A 204 5.85 8.08 2.56
C ASP A 204 5.21 8.32 1.19
N TYR A 205 5.90 7.84 0.17
CA TYR A 205 5.55 8.03 -1.23
C TYR A 205 5.46 6.69 -1.91
N THR A 206 4.37 6.45 -2.64
CA THR A 206 4.16 5.23 -3.42
C THR A 206 4.13 5.60 -4.90
N PHE A 207 5.11 5.11 -5.64
CA PHE A 207 5.22 5.27 -7.09
C PHE A 207 4.64 4.03 -7.75
N SER A 208 3.57 4.20 -8.52
CA SER A 208 2.91 3.10 -9.22
C SER A 208 3.31 3.12 -10.69
N PHE A 209 3.77 1.97 -11.18
CA PHE A 209 4.17 1.78 -12.57
C PHE A 209 3.16 0.88 -13.30
N ARG A 210 3.01 1.09 -14.61
CA ARG A 210 2.08 0.31 -15.43
C ARG A 210 2.52 -1.16 -15.49
N TYR A 211 1.64 -2.06 -15.04
CA TYR A 211 1.84 -3.52 -15.02
C TYR A 211 3.07 -3.99 -14.24
N GLN A 212 3.55 -3.18 -13.31
CA GLN A 212 4.70 -3.49 -12.49
C GLN A 212 4.40 -3.23 -11.00
N PRO A 213 5.13 -3.86 -10.06
CA PRO A 213 5.01 -3.57 -8.64
C PRO A 213 5.28 -2.10 -8.34
N SER A 214 4.64 -1.58 -7.29
CA SER A 214 4.87 -0.21 -6.83
C SER A 214 6.15 -0.11 -6.01
N LEU A 215 6.81 1.05 -6.10
CA LEU A 215 7.96 1.42 -5.27
C LEU A 215 7.49 2.34 -4.15
N THR A 216 7.77 1.99 -2.89
CA THR A 216 7.51 2.87 -1.75
C THR A 216 8.81 3.44 -1.20
N LEU A 217 8.86 4.76 -1.06
CA LEU A 217 9.99 5.50 -0.53
C LEU A 217 9.57 6.31 0.69
N ALA A 218 10.44 6.38 1.70
CA ALA A 218 10.31 7.31 2.81
C ALA A 218 11.45 8.33 2.74
N PRO A 219 11.21 9.61 3.05
CA PRO A 219 12.25 10.62 3.04
C PRO A 219 13.28 10.31 4.13
N GLN A 220 14.55 10.32 3.77
CA GLN A 220 15.69 10.26 4.70
C GLN A 220 16.20 11.67 5.03
N VAL A 221 15.63 12.69 4.38
CA VAL A 221 15.99 14.10 4.52
C VAL A 221 14.98 14.83 5.37
N PRO A 222 15.38 15.89 6.09
CA PRO A 222 14.44 16.70 6.84
C PRO A 222 13.48 17.43 5.90
N ILE A 223 12.24 17.59 6.34
CA ILE A 223 11.24 18.37 5.62
C ILE A 223 11.48 19.84 5.95
N THR A 224 11.71 20.64 4.93
CA THR A 224 11.92 22.08 5.06
C THR A 224 10.59 22.79 4.91
N GLU A 225 10.16 23.54 5.92
CA GLU A 225 9.02 24.43 5.81
C GLU A 225 9.44 25.75 5.14
N ARG A 226 8.66 26.19 4.18
CA ARG A 226 8.91 27.42 3.44
C ARG A 226 7.63 28.16 3.08
#